data_fb3f5f13b3b5190dfe70b611acec05ed
#
_entry.id   fb3f5f13b3b5190dfe70b611acec05ed
#
_cell.length_a   1.000
_cell.length_b   1.000
_cell.length_c   1.000
_cell.angle_alpha   90.00
_cell.angle_beta   90.00
_cell.angle_gamma   90.00
#
_symmetry.space_group_name_H-M   'P 1'
#
loop_
_entity.id
_entity.type
_entity.pdbx_description
1 polymer ?
#
loop_
_entity_poly.entity_id
_entity_poly.type
_entity_poly.pdbx_seq_one_letter_code
_entity_poly.pdbx_strand_id
1 'polypeptide(L)'
;MQKKILTYLIDDSMTKGTLDLEKVLTIADVLNRKQLKEYIRALKIWVQENTVIVETVSTISGQTKGEIKDLFSDKDVVFEENPQLILGAKITNNDIIYKMNLHDTLRQLQEYVT
;
A
#
# COMPACT_ATOMS: atom_id res chain seq x y z
N MET A 1 -5.05 1.09 24.27
CA MET A 1 -6.37 1.00 23.61
C MET A 1 -6.63 -0.46 23.24
N GLN A 2 -7.82 -0.93 23.38
CA GLN A 2 -8.15 -2.31 23.03
C GLN A 2 -8.08 -2.50 21.51
N LYS A 3 -7.62 -3.66 21.07
CA LYS A 3 -7.49 -4.01 19.65
C LYS A 3 -8.82 -3.86 18.90
N LYS A 4 -9.93 -4.21 19.55
CA LYS A 4 -11.28 -4.09 19.00
C LYS A 4 -11.66 -2.64 18.69
N ILE A 5 -11.29 -1.72 19.59
CA ILE A 5 -11.54 -0.29 19.41
C ILE A 5 -10.68 0.27 18.29
N LEU A 6 -9.41 -0.14 18.19
CA LEU A 6 -8.51 0.27 17.10
C LEU A 6 -9.04 -0.17 15.75
N THR A 7 -9.51 -1.40 15.63
CA THR A 7 -10.12 -1.92 14.39
C THR A 7 -11.34 -1.08 14.00
N TYR A 8 -12.19 -0.76 14.96
CA TYR A 8 -13.36 0.09 14.71
C TYR A 8 -12.97 1.49 14.23
N LEU A 9 -11.96 2.11 14.86
CA LEU A 9 -11.48 3.44 14.46
C LEU A 9 -10.89 3.43 13.06
N ILE A 10 -10.17 2.38 12.68
CA ILE A 10 -9.62 2.25 11.33
C ILE A 10 -10.75 2.11 10.31
N ASP A 11 -11.74 1.28 10.56
CA ASP A 11 -12.91 1.14 9.68
C ASP A 11 -13.64 2.48 9.53
N ASP A 12 -13.79 3.22 10.61
CA ASP A 12 -14.45 4.54 10.61
C ASP A 12 -13.62 5.62 9.89
N SER A 13 -12.33 5.36 9.70
CA SER A 13 -11.43 6.26 8.96
C SER A 13 -11.49 6.05 7.45
N MET A 14 -12.26 5.08 6.97
CA MET A 14 -12.32 4.70 5.57
C MET A 14 -13.54 5.26 4.86
N THR A 15 -13.37 5.55 3.58
CA THR A 15 -14.47 5.81 2.65
C THR A 15 -14.22 4.98 1.39
N LYS A 16 -15.14 4.07 1.06
CA LYS A 16 -15.04 3.19 -0.11
C LYS A 16 -13.74 2.37 -0.14
N GLY A 17 -13.30 1.90 1.02
CA GLY A 17 -12.11 1.05 1.15
C GLY A 17 -10.78 1.80 1.14
N THR A 18 -10.79 3.13 1.07
CA THR A 18 -9.59 3.97 1.13
C THR A 18 -9.63 4.91 2.32
N LEU A 19 -8.45 5.33 2.80
CA LEU A 19 -8.36 6.28 3.90
C LEU A 19 -8.94 7.64 3.50
N ASP A 20 -9.82 8.17 4.35
CA ASP A 20 -10.37 9.51 4.22
C ASP A 20 -9.67 10.43 5.21
N LEU A 21 -8.88 11.36 4.71
CA LEU A 21 -8.09 12.26 5.55
C LEU A 21 -8.94 13.07 6.51
N GLU A 22 -10.11 13.53 6.09
CA GLU A 22 -11.03 14.31 6.95
C GLU A 22 -11.49 13.46 8.14
N LYS A 23 -11.85 12.21 7.90
CA LYS A 23 -12.25 11.29 8.97
C LYS A 23 -11.09 10.98 9.91
N VAL A 24 -9.90 10.80 9.38
CA VAL A 24 -8.68 10.57 10.18
C VAL A 24 -8.42 11.76 11.10
N LEU A 25 -8.48 12.98 10.58
CA LEU A 25 -8.27 14.19 11.36
C LEU A 25 -9.35 14.38 12.44
N THR A 26 -10.59 14.09 12.12
CA THR A 26 -11.71 14.17 13.09
C THR A 26 -11.50 13.21 14.25
N ILE A 27 -11.10 11.97 13.96
CA ILE A 27 -10.82 10.97 14.98
C ILE A 27 -9.61 11.39 15.82
N ALA A 28 -8.55 11.89 15.18
CA ALA A 28 -7.33 12.32 15.86
C ALA A 28 -7.60 13.42 16.89
N ASP A 29 -8.52 14.33 16.59
CA ASP A 29 -8.84 15.45 17.47
C ASP A 29 -9.48 15.04 18.81
N VAL A 30 -10.17 13.89 18.85
CA VAL A 30 -10.84 13.41 20.05
C VAL A 30 -10.01 12.43 20.87
N LEU A 31 -8.83 12.03 20.39
CA LEU A 31 -7.95 11.09 21.07
C LEU A 31 -6.91 11.83 21.94
N ASN A 32 -6.59 11.26 23.10
CA ASN A 32 -5.47 11.75 23.89
C ASN A 32 -4.14 11.35 23.23
N ARG A 33 -3.01 11.83 23.74
CA ARG A 33 -1.70 11.61 23.15
C ARG A 33 -1.32 10.12 23.02
N LYS A 34 -1.61 9.33 24.05
CA LYS A 34 -1.32 7.89 24.06
C LYS A 34 -2.18 7.15 23.03
N GLN A 35 -3.47 7.43 23.02
CA GLN A 35 -4.40 6.85 22.07
C GLN A 35 -4.07 7.25 20.63
N LEU A 36 -3.68 8.51 20.42
CA LEU A 36 -3.28 9.01 19.11
C LEU A 36 -2.07 8.26 18.55
N LYS A 37 -1.06 7.99 19.40
CA LYS A 37 0.11 7.21 19.00
C LYS A 37 -0.27 5.79 18.56
N GLU A 38 -1.14 5.14 19.32
CA GLU A 38 -1.62 3.79 19.00
C GLU A 38 -2.42 3.77 17.70
N TYR A 39 -3.28 4.76 17.51
CA TYR A 39 -4.09 4.92 16.31
C TYR A 39 -3.21 5.14 15.06
N ILE A 40 -2.24 6.05 15.13
CA ILE A 40 -1.32 6.32 14.02
C ILE A 40 -0.51 5.06 13.67
N ARG A 41 -0.04 4.32 14.68
CA ARG A 41 0.69 3.07 14.44
C ARG A 41 -0.18 2.05 13.72
N ALA A 42 -1.43 1.91 14.14
CA ALA A 42 -2.38 0.98 13.51
C ALA A 42 -2.69 1.40 12.07
N LEU A 43 -2.85 2.70 11.80
CA LEU A 43 -3.04 3.22 10.44
C LEU A 43 -1.85 2.93 9.53
N LYS A 44 -0.63 3.10 10.04
CA LYS A 44 0.60 2.80 9.27
C LYS A 44 0.66 1.33 8.88
N ILE A 45 0.33 0.44 9.81
CA ILE A 45 0.29 -1.00 9.53
C ILE A 45 -0.78 -1.31 8.49
N TRP A 46 -1.96 -0.73 8.62
CA TRP A 46 -3.04 -0.92 7.65
C TRP A 46 -2.63 -0.48 6.25
N VAL A 47 -2.02 0.71 6.13
CA VAL A 47 -1.53 1.23 4.83
C VAL A 47 -0.48 0.29 4.25
N GLN A 48 0.47 -0.18 5.07
CA GLN A 48 1.51 -1.12 4.64
C GLN A 48 0.90 -2.43 4.10
N GLU A 49 -0.09 -2.98 4.78
CA GLU A 49 -0.74 -4.23 4.41
C GLU A 49 -1.63 -4.09 3.16
N ASN A 50 -2.11 -2.88 2.88
CA ASN A 50 -3.06 -2.63 1.79
C ASN A 50 -2.48 -1.83 0.63
N THR A 51 -1.17 -1.58 0.63
CA THR A 51 -0.49 -0.82 -0.41
C THR A 51 0.62 -1.66 -1.04
N VAL A 52 0.66 -1.64 -2.37
CA VAL A 52 1.75 -2.24 -3.15
C VAL A 52 2.56 -1.10 -3.75
N ILE A 53 3.87 -1.08 -3.49
CA ILE A 53 4.78 -0.06 -4.02
C ILE A 53 5.56 -0.66 -5.17
N VAL A 54 5.45 -0.05 -6.35
CA VAL A 54 6.16 -0.46 -7.55
C VAL A 54 7.20 0.61 -7.87
N GLU A 55 8.47 0.27 -7.68
CA GLU A 55 9.60 1.14 -8.02
C GLU A 55 10.20 0.69 -9.35
N THR A 56 10.44 1.63 -10.25
CA THR A 56 11.04 1.37 -11.57
C THR A 56 12.20 2.33 -11.81
N VAL A 57 13.14 1.91 -12.67
CA VAL A 57 14.29 2.77 -13.03
C VAL A 57 13.82 4.00 -13.81
N SER A 58 12.77 3.84 -14.63
CA SER A 58 12.21 4.90 -15.44
C SER A 58 10.69 4.79 -15.49
N THR A 59 10.03 5.81 -16.02
CA THR A 59 8.57 5.80 -16.19
C THR A 59 8.13 4.64 -17.05
N ILE A 60 7.14 3.89 -16.58
CA ILE A 60 6.54 2.77 -17.32
C ILE A 60 5.27 3.22 -18.03
N SER A 61 4.87 2.47 -19.07
CA SER A 61 3.67 2.78 -19.86
C SER A 61 2.39 2.63 -19.04
N GLY A 62 1.34 3.33 -19.45
CA GLY A 62 0.02 3.21 -18.82
C GLY A 62 -0.55 1.80 -18.92
N GLN A 63 -0.27 1.09 -20.01
CA GLN A 63 -0.67 -0.30 -20.18
C GLN A 63 -0.04 -1.21 -19.13
N THR A 64 1.27 -1.08 -18.89
CA THR A 64 1.98 -1.85 -17.88
C THR A 64 1.47 -1.52 -16.49
N LYS A 65 1.22 -0.23 -16.20
CA LYS A 65 0.60 0.18 -14.93
C LYS A 65 -0.75 -0.48 -14.70
N GLY A 66 -1.58 -0.53 -15.75
CA GLY A 66 -2.89 -1.19 -15.69
C GLY A 66 -2.79 -2.67 -15.41
N GLU A 67 -1.85 -3.36 -16.05
CA GLU A 67 -1.61 -4.79 -15.82
C GLU A 67 -1.19 -5.07 -14.38
N ILE A 68 -0.31 -4.23 -13.81
CA ILE A 68 0.12 -4.37 -12.41
C ILE A 68 -1.03 -4.10 -11.46
N LYS A 69 -1.83 -3.07 -11.70
CA LYS A 69 -3.02 -2.77 -10.89
C LYS A 69 -4.02 -3.91 -10.90
N ASP A 70 -4.19 -4.58 -12.04
CA ASP A 70 -5.10 -5.72 -12.16
C ASP A 70 -4.63 -6.93 -11.33
N LEU A 71 -3.31 -7.12 -11.23
CA LEU A 71 -2.74 -8.19 -10.40
C LEU A 71 -2.98 -7.95 -8.90
N PHE A 72 -3.07 -6.71 -8.48
CA PHE A 72 -3.29 -6.31 -7.09
C PHE A 72 -4.57 -5.48 -6.95
N SER A 73 -5.66 -6.00 -7.52
CA SER A 73 -6.94 -5.27 -7.60
C SER A 73 -7.57 -4.97 -6.24
N ASP A 74 -7.21 -5.72 -5.20
CA ASP A 74 -7.69 -5.54 -3.83
C ASP A 74 -6.83 -4.58 -3.00
N LYS A 75 -5.76 -4.02 -3.59
CA LYS A 75 -4.81 -3.14 -2.90
C LYS A 75 -4.58 -1.85 -3.68
N ASP A 76 -4.14 -0.84 -2.96
CA ASP A 76 -3.66 0.39 -3.56
C ASP A 76 -2.28 0.16 -4.17
N VAL A 77 -2.08 0.55 -5.41
CA VAL A 77 -0.80 0.40 -6.10
C VAL A 77 -0.20 1.78 -6.35
N VAL A 78 0.99 1.99 -5.80
CA VAL A 78 1.73 3.25 -5.91
C VAL A 78 2.95 3.02 -6.80
N PHE A 79 3.14 3.87 -7.82
CA PHE A 79 4.27 3.80 -8.74
C PHE A 79 5.27 4.90 -8.42
N GLU A 80 6.53 4.52 -8.25
CA GLU A 80 7.62 5.46 -7.95
C GLU A 80 8.80 5.20 -8.90
N GLU A 81 9.48 6.27 -9.31
CA GLU A 81 10.72 6.15 -10.05
C GLU A 81 11.91 6.12 -9.08
N ASN A 82 12.80 5.16 -9.28
CA ASN A 82 14.03 5.04 -8.49
C ASN A 82 15.19 4.70 -9.43
N PRO A 83 15.93 5.74 -9.90
CA PRO A 83 17.04 5.52 -10.85
C PRO A 83 18.21 4.72 -10.26
N GLN A 84 18.25 4.51 -8.95
CA GLN A 84 19.32 3.78 -8.29
C GLN A 84 19.07 2.26 -8.22
N LEU A 85 17.94 1.79 -8.74
CA LEU A 85 17.66 0.35 -8.78
C LEU A 85 18.66 -0.37 -9.67
N ILE A 86 19.19 -1.49 -9.19
CA ILE A 86 20.08 -2.36 -9.97
C ILE A 86 19.30 -3.11 -11.04
N LEU A 87 18.08 -3.56 -10.70
CA LEU A 87 17.18 -4.23 -11.63
C LEU A 87 16.08 -3.25 -12.06
N GLY A 88 15.39 -3.56 -13.15
CA GLY A 88 14.39 -2.67 -13.76
C GLY A 88 13.17 -2.38 -12.90
N ALA A 89 12.85 -3.25 -11.92
CA ALA A 89 11.69 -3.05 -11.06
C ALA A 89 11.88 -3.69 -9.68
N LYS A 90 11.25 -3.06 -8.69
CA LYS A 90 11.12 -3.60 -7.34
C LYS A 90 9.66 -3.44 -6.92
N ILE A 91 9.01 -4.53 -6.57
CA ILE A 91 7.63 -4.52 -6.11
C ILE A 91 7.61 -4.94 -4.65
N THR A 92 7.09 -4.09 -3.79
CA THR A 92 6.94 -4.35 -2.35
C THR A 92 5.47 -4.56 -2.03
N ASN A 93 5.11 -5.76 -1.63
CA ASN A 93 3.76 -6.13 -1.21
C ASN A 93 3.83 -6.65 0.22
N ASN A 94 3.57 -5.76 1.19
CA ASN A 94 3.72 -6.01 2.61
C ASN A 94 5.16 -6.45 2.93
N ASP A 95 5.37 -7.68 3.38
CA ASP A 95 6.71 -8.21 3.71
C ASP A 95 7.44 -8.81 2.52
N ILE A 96 6.76 -8.96 1.38
CA ILE A 96 7.31 -9.62 0.20
C ILE A 96 7.88 -8.59 -0.75
N ILE A 97 9.14 -8.78 -1.15
CA ILE A 97 9.82 -7.89 -2.08
C ILE A 97 10.25 -8.69 -3.31
N TYR A 98 9.78 -8.26 -4.48
CA TYR A 98 10.15 -8.84 -5.78
C TYR A 98 11.11 -7.90 -6.48
N LYS A 99 12.34 -8.36 -6.75
CA LYS A 99 13.38 -7.60 -7.47
C LYS A 99 13.74 -8.33 -8.74
N MET A 100 13.32 -7.81 -9.89
CA MET A 100 13.63 -8.41 -11.18
C MET A 100 13.37 -7.42 -12.30
N ASN A 101 13.73 -7.75 -13.55
CA ASN A 101 13.38 -6.85 -14.64
C ASN A 101 11.86 -6.86 -14.84
N LEU A 102 11.32 -5.75 -15.33
CA LEU A 102 9.89 -5.52 -15.36
C LEU A 102 9.12 -6.57 -16.17
N HIS A 103 9.70 -7.01 -17.28
CA HIS A 103 9.07 -8.00 -18.15
C HIS A 103 8.92 -9.36 -17.46
N ASP A 104 9.98 -9.83 -16.81
CA ASP A 104 9.95 -11.09 -16.06
C ASP A 104 9.09 -10.97 -14.80
N THR A 105 9.04 -9.78 -14.19
CA THR A 105 8.23 -9.51 -13.01
C THR A 105 6.74 -9.76 -13.27
N LEU A 106 6.20 -9.23 -14.35
CA LEU A 106 4.79 -9.43 -14.71
C LEU A 106 4.47 -10.91 -14.90
N ARG A 107 5.34 -11.62 -15.59
CA ARG A 107 5.18 -13.04 -15.86
C ARG A 107 5.18 -13.86 -14.57
N GLN A 108 6.12 -13.60 -13.68
CA GLN A 108 6.23 -14.33 -12.41
C GLN A 108 5.09 -13.99 -11.45
N LEU A 109 4.63 -12.74 -11.42
CA LEU A 109 3.49 -12.35 -10.61
C LEU A 109 2.22 -13.05 -11.05
N GLN A 110 2.02 -13.23 -12.36
CA GLN A 110 0.88 -13.97 -12.88
C GLN A 110 0.89 -15.42 -12.38
N GLU A 111 2.05 -16.06 -12.37
CA GLU A 111 2.22 -17.41 -11.84
C GLU A 111 1.96 -17.49 -10.33
N TYR A 112 2.27 -16.41 -9.60
CA TYR A 112 2.17 -16.36 -8.14
C TYR A 112 0.75 -16.09 -7.65
N VAL A 113 -0.03 -15.28 -8.39
CA VAL A 113 -1.37 -14.85 -7.97
C VAL A 113 -2.48 -15.69 -8.61
N THR A 114 -2.17 -16.49 -9.59
CA THR A 114 -3.08 -17.46 -10.17
C THR A 114 -2.85 -18.82 -9.55
#